data_b9cd46109082154dd5237cd2ea00bbb9
#
_entry.id   b9cd46109082154dd5237cd2ea00bbb9
#
_cell.length_a   1.000
_cell.length_b   1.000
_cell.length_c   1.000
_cell.angle_alpha   90.00
_cell.angle_beta   90.00
_cell.angle_gamma   90.00
#
_symmetry.space_group_name_H-M   'P 1'
#
loop_
_entity.id
_entity.type
_entity.pdbx_description
1 polymer ?
#
loop_
_entity_poly.entity_id
_entity_poly.type
_entity_poly.pdbx_seq_one_letter_code
_entity_poly.pdbx_strand_id
1 'polypeptide(L)'
;TRGATEGIYQSRGHYQQGMSCTGAARYVNQTGGILLRKDYGSIDLSTYNSSLGARHKIPNSIYKDEASKHQVKTISNIRAVEEARDALANGYSLSVCSGYGFSSVRDKNGVAKRSKGWSHAMAWIACDDSQEVYNETLFLVQNSWGKWNSGPKRLGQPDGSFWIREKDARGMLSGGGAWVFSDVDGFPARKIEWTIDEVF
;
A
#
# COMPACT_ATOMS: atom_id res chain seq x y z
N THR A 1 4.08 -3.34 -15.80
CA THR A 1 3.51 -1.98 -15.78
C THR A 1 3.38 -1.49 -14.35
N ARG A 2 3.67 -0.22 -14.07
CA ARG A 2 3.61 0.36 -12.71
C ARG A 2 2.76 1.62 -12.73
N GLY A 3 2.02 1.88 -11.65
CA GLY A 3 1.25 3.12 -11.47
C GLY A 3 2.13 4.31 -11.06
N ALA A 4 1.77 5.50 -11.51
CA ALA A 4 2.37 6.77 -11.11
C ALA A 4 1.53 7.41 -10.01
N THR A 5 2.08 7.49 -8.80
CA THR A 5 1.39 8.02 -7.62
C THR A 5 1.17 9.53 -7.65
N GLU A 6 1.93 10.24 -8.46
CA GLU A 6 1.84 11.70 -8.64
C GLU A 6 0.44 12.12 -9.09
N GLY A 7 -0.22 11.29 -9.93
CA GLY A 7 -1.59 11.54 -10.36
C GLY A 7 -2.57 11.52 -9.21
N ILE A 8 -2.52 10.49 -8.38
CA ILE A 8 -3.36 10.37 -7.19
C ILE A 8 -3.08 11.53 -6.23
N TYR A 9 -1.81 11.85 -6.04
CA TYR A 9 -1.39 12.89 -5.12
C TYR A 9 -1.86 14.29 -5.55
N GLN A 10 -1.90 14.57 -6.86
CA GLN A 10 -2.43 15.82 -7.39
C GLN A 10 -3.93 15.99 -7.10
N SER A 11 -4.68 14.90 -7.04
CA SER A 11 -6.14 14.93 -6.82
C SER A 11 -6.57 15.44 -5.44
N ARG A 12 -5.63 15.58 -4.49
CA ARG A 12 -5.95 16.03 -3.12
C ARG A 12 -6.47 17.48 -3.01
N GLY A 13 -6.33 18.29 -4.05
CA GLY A 13 -6.89 19.63 -4.12
C GLY A 13 -6.14 20.72 -3.31
N HIS A 14 -4.95 20.42 -2.78
CA HIS A 14 -4.11 21.38 -2.06
C HIS A 14 -2.62 21.13 -2.31
N TYR A 15 -1.77 22.14 -2.01
CA TYR A 15 -0.32 22.05 -2.26
C TYR A 15 0.50 21.51 -1.09
N GLN A 16 -0.10 21.32 0.07
CA GLN A 16 0.58 20.83 1.26
C GLN A 16 0.86 19.32 1.17
N GLN A 17 1.76 18.83 2.02
CA GLN A 17 2.06 17.40 2.16
C GLN A 17 0.84 16.61 2.69
N GLY A 18 0.79 15.34 2.32
CA GLY A 18 -0.21 14.41 2.83
C GLY A 18 -1.49 14.36 2.00
N MET A 19 -2.22 13.27 2.21
CA MET A 19 -3.53 12.99 1.63
C MET A 19 -4.24 11.98 2.51
N SER A 20 -5.55 12.07 2.66
CA SER A 20 -6.29 11.01 3.36
C SER A 20 -6.35 9.74 2.52
N CYS A 21 -6.15 8.57 3.14
CA CYS A 21 -6.27 7.29 2.44
C CYS A 21 -7.65 7.08 1.85
N THR A 22 -8.71 7.46 2.57
CA THR A 22 -10.09 7.40 2.06
C THR A 22 -10.26 8.28 0.81
N GLY A 23 -9.68 9.47 0.79
CA GLY A 23 -9.71 10.36 -0.38
C GLY A 23 -8.98 9.73 -1.56
N ALA A 24 -7.79 9.16 -1.34
CA ALA A 24 -7.03 8.46 -2.38
C ALA A 24 -7.77 7.24 -2.92
N ALA A 25 -8.35 6.41 -2.04
CA ALA A 25 -9.10 5.23 -2.42
C ALA A 25 -10.33 5.59 -3.28
N ARG A 26 -11.11 6.57 -2.85
CA ARG A 26 -12.26 7.05 -3.61
C ARG A 26 -11.87 7.63 -4.97
N TYR A 27 -10.79 8.39 -5.01
CA TYR A 27 -10.33 8.98 -6.27
C TYR A 27 -10.01 7.92 -7.32
N VAL A 28 -9.21 6.90 -6.99
CA VAL A 28 -8.82 5.87 -7.97
C VAL A 28 -9.99 4.99 -8.41
N ASN A 29 -11.02 4.86 -7.59
CA ASN A 29 -12.23 4.08 -7.90
C ASN A 29 -13.28 4.88 -8.68
N GLN A 30 -13.55 6.12 -8.28
CA GLN A 30 -14.75 6.85 -8.73
C GLN A 30 -14.46 7.96 -9.74
N THR A 31 -13.31 8.61 -9.67
CA THR A 31 -13.09 9.89 -10.38
C THR A 31 -11.87 9.95 -11.28
N GLY A 32 -10.79 9.22 -10.98
CA GLY A 32 -9.52 9.46 -11.66
C GLY A 32 -8.88 8.23 -12.29
N GLY A 33 -8.91 7.10 -11.59
CA GLY A 33 -8.10 5.95 -12.00
C GLY A 33 -6.61 6.16 -11.73
N ILE A 34 -5.77 5.38 -12.40
CA ILE A 34 -4.32 5.34 -12.19
C ILE A 34 -3.60 5.74 -13.47
N LEU A 35 -2.71 6.71 -13.39
CA LEU A 35 -1.73 6.98 -14.44
C LEU A 35 -0.62 5.94 -14.42
N LEU A 36 -0.15 5.53 -15.58
CA LEU A 36 0.97 4.60 -15.70
C LEU A 36 2.30 5.33 -15.62
N ARG A 37 3.35 4.61 -15.18
CA ARG A 37 4.74 5.05 -15.24
C ARG A 37 5.23 5.04 -16.68
N LYS A 38 5.12 6.17 -17.38
CA LYS A 38 5.65 6.39 -18.73
C LYS A 38 5.83 7.89 -19.01
N ASP A 39 6.49 8.19 -20.10
CA ASP A 39 6.51 9.53 -20.69
C ASP A 39 5.21 9.76 -21.49
N TYR A 40 4.53 10.88 -21.22
CA TYR A 40 3.32 11.33 -21.92
C TYR A 40 3.60 12.45 -22.93
N GLY A 41 4.86 12.72 -23.24
CA GLY A 41 5.31 13.78 -24.13
C GLY A 41 5.26 15.18 -23.49
N SER A 42 4.10 15.60 -23.03
CA SER A 42 3.97 16.88 -22.32
C SER A 42 4.43 16.83 -20.85
N ILE A 43 4.53 15.63 -20.29
CA ILE A 43 5.03 15.39 -18.94
C ILE A 43 5.61 13.98 -18.83
N ASP A 44 6.82 13.88 -18.30
CA ASP A 44 7.49 12.59 -18.06
C ASP A 44 7.20 12.09 -16.64
N LEU A 45 6.45 10.97 -16.55
CA LEU A 45 6.18 10.24 -15.32
C LEU A 45 6.92 8.88 -15.27
N SER A 46 7.90 8.65 -16.14
CA SER A 46 8.68 7.39 -16.16
C SER A 46 9.44 7.16 -14.87
N THR A 47 9.87 8.22 -14.22
CA THR A 47 10.50 8.23 -12.89
C THR A 47 9.67 9.00 -11.88
N TYR A 48 9.80 8.65 -10.58
CA TYR A 48 9.08 9.32 -9.51
C TYR A 48 9.55 10.78 -9.34
N ASN A 49 8.58 11.71 -9.33
CA ASN A 49 8.83 13.11 -9.07
C ASN A 49 7.74 13.72 -8.19
N SER A 50 8.03 13.87 -6.91
CA SER A 50 7.08 14.39 -5.92
C SER A 50 6.57 15.81 -6.24
N SER A 51 7.36 16.64 -6.92
CA SER A 51 6.97 18.02 -7.25
C SER A 51 5.84 18.09 -8.28
N LEU A 52 5.70 17.07 -9.14
CA LEU A 52 4.65 17.03 -10.16
C LEU A 52 3.27 16.86 -9.54
N GLY A 53 3.12 15.94 -8.58
CA GLY A 53 1.87 15.78 -7.84
C GLY A 53 1.58 16.97 -6.91
N ALA A 54 2.62 17.50 -6.25
CA ALA A 54 2.47 18.58 -5.28
C ALA A 54 1.97 19.91 -5.88
N ARG A 55 2.23 20.16 -7.15
CA ARG A 55 2.00 21.46 -7.80
C ARG A 55 0.93 21.44 -8.90
N HIS A 56 0.10 20.42 -8.96
CA HIS A 56 -0.94 20.30 -10.00
C HIS A 56 -0.41 20.50 -11.43
N LYS A 57 0.74 19.89 -11.73
CA LYS A 57 1.42 20.06 -13.01
C LYS A 57 1.02 19.07 -14.10
N ILE A 58 0.26 18.03 -13.75
CA ILE A 58 -0.19 17.04 -14.72
C ILE A 58 -1.43 17.57 -15.43
N PRO A 59 -1.42 17.71 -16.76
CA PRO A 59 -2.56 18.24 -17.50
C PRO A 59 -3.82 17.36 -17.35
N ASN A 60 -4.99 18.02 -17.25
CA ASN A 60 -6.28 17.32 -17.12
C ASN A 60 -6.60 16.41 -18.30
N SER A 61 -6.11 16.70 -19.50
CA SER A 61 -6.26 15.84 -20.69
C SER A 61 -5.66 14.46 -20.45
N ILE A 62 -4.47 14.38 -19.81
CA ILE A 62 -3.82 13.09 -19.49
C ILE A 62 -4.69 12.24 -18.56
N TYR A 63 -5.37 12.85 -17.58
CA TYR A 63 -6.30 12.12 -16.72
C TYR A 63 -7.49 11.58 -17.51
N LYS A 64 -8.11 12.40 -18.38
CA LYS A 64 -9.24 11.98 -19.19
C LYS A 64 -8.87 10.87 -20.16
N ASP A 65 -7.71 10.98 -20.79
CA ASP A 65 -7.31 10.08 -21.87
C ASP A 65 -6.64 8.80 -21.37
N GLU A 66 -5.99 8.83 -20.23
CA GLU A 66 -5.19 7.71 -19.71
C GLU A 66 -5.70 7.15 -18.38
N ALA A 67 -5.84 7.98 -17.35
CA ALA A 67 -6.20 7.45 -16.02
C ALA A 67 -7.58 6.78 -16.01
N SER A 68 -8.51 7.29 -16.80
CA SER A 68 -9.86 6.71 -16.94
C SER A 68 -9.86 5.28 -17.50
N LYS A 69 -8.81 4.87 -18.21
CA LYS A 69 -8.63 3.50 -18.72
C LYS A 69 -8.15 2.52 -17.64
N HIS A 70 -7.74 3.02 -16.49
CA HIS A 70 -7.14 2.25 -15.42
C HIS A 70 -7.83 2.53 -14.07
N GLN A 71 -9.15 2.55 -14.09
CA GLN A 71 -9.94 2.70 -12.87
C GLN A 71 -9.87 1.42 -12.03
N VAL A 72 -9.80 1.60 -10.73
CA VAL A 72 -9.94 0.51 -9.77
C VAL A 72 -11.43 0.28 -9.55
N LYS A 73 -11.95 -0.87 -9.96
CA LYS A 73 -13.39 -1.19 -9.90
C LYS A 73 -13.86 -1.47 -8.49
N THR A 74 -13.05 -2.13 -7.70
CA THR A 74 -13.42 -2.54 -6.36
C THR A 74 -12.44 -2.02 -5.34
N ILE A 75 -12.96 -1.37 -4.32
CA ILE A 75 -12.23 -0.99 -3.12
C ILE A 75 -12.96 -1.51 -1.89
N SER A 76 -12.21 -2.07 -0.94
CA SER A 76 -12.76 -2.57 0.32
C SER A 76 -12.02 -1.94 1.50
N ASN A 77 -12.78 -1.44 2.47
CA ASN A 77 -12.20 -0.94 3.71
C ASN A 77 -11.96 -2.12 4.67
N ILE A 78 -10.75 -2.24 5.16
CA ILE A 78 -10.32 -3.30 6.07
C ILE A 78 -10.27 -2.76 7.49
N ARG A 79 -10.94 -3.42 8.42
CA ARG A 79 -11.06 -2.97 9.81
C ARG A 79 -10.59 -4.01 10.84
N ALA A 80 -10.50 -5.27 10.45
CA ALA A 80 -10.08 -6.37 11.29
C ALA A 80 -8.79 -7.01 10.76
N VAL A 81 -7.99 -7.61 11.64
CA VAL A 81 -6.77 -8.30 11.23
C VAL A 81 -7.09 -9.59 10.47
N GLU A 82 -8.21 -10.20 10.75
CA GLU A 82 -8.75 -11.37 10.04
C GLU A 82 -9.01 -11.03 8.56
N GLU A 83 -9.68 -9.90 8.29
CA GLU A 83 -9.90 -9.39 6.93
C GLU A 83 -8.58 -9.06 6.23
N ALA A 84 -7.62 -8.46 6.96
CA ALA A 84 -6.31 -8.14 6.42
C ALA A 84 -5.52 -9.39 6.05
N ARG A 85 -5.56 -10.42 6.91
CA ARG A 85 -4.96 -11.72 6.67
C ARG A 85 -5.55 -12.38 5.42
N ASP A 86 -6.87 -12.45 5.33
CA ASP A 86 -7.57 -13.05 4.19
C ASP A 86 -7.24 -12.32 2.88
N ALA A 87 -7.20 -10.99 2.89
CA ALA A 87 -6.80 -10.21 1.73
C ALA A 87 -5.35 -10.53 1.31
N LEU A 88 -4.41 -10.58 2.25
CA LEU A 88 -3.00 -10.88 1.99
C LEU A 88 -2.80 -12.33 1.51
N ALA A 89 -3.49 -13.30 2.12
CA ALA A 89 -3.46 -14.71 1.70
C ALA A 89 -3.98 -14.88 0.25
N ASN A 90 -5.00 -14.12 -0.12
CA ASN A 90 -5.48 -14.02 -1.50
C ASN A 90 -4.58 -13.12 -2.37
N GLY A 91 -3.47 -12.67 -1.81
CA GLY A 91 -2.41 -11.91 -2.48
C GLY A 91 -2.77 -10.48 -2.80
N TYR A 92 -3.76 -9.88 -2.17
CA TYR A 92 -4.05 -8.46 -2.28
C TYR A 92 -3.25 -7.69 -1.22
N SER A 93 -2.48 -6.70 -1.64
CA SER A 93 -1.81 -5.79 -0.72
C SER A 93 -2.77 -4.74 -0.19
N LEU A 94 -2.53 -4.28 1.05
CA LEU A 94 -3.30 -3.22 1.67
C LEU A 94 -2.55 -1.90 1.61
N SER A 95 -3.26 -0.80 1.41
CA SER A 95 -2.77 0.56 1.72
C SER A 95 -3.30 0.95 3.10
N VAL A 96 -2.40 1.19 4.05
CA VAL A 96 -2.77 1.46 5.45
C VAL A 96 -2.23 2.82 5.88
N CYS A 97 -3.15 3.74 6.17
CA CYS A 97 -2.85 5.02 6.83
C CYS A 97 -3.04 4.89 8.33
N SER A 98 -2.04 5.27 9.09
CA SER A 98 -2.16 5.26 10.55
C SER A 98 -1.28 6.31 11.22
N GLY A 99 -1.54 6.55 12.49
CA GLY A 99 -0.67 7.34 13.38
C GLY A 99 0.47 6.52 14.01
N TYR A 100 0.67 5.28 13.61
CA TYR A 100 1.66 4.38 14.21
C TYR A 100 3.02 4.54 13.55
N GLY A 101 4.04 4.89 14.34
CA GLY A 101 5.44 4.86 13.95
C GLY A 101 6.15 3.63 14.50
N PHE A 102 7.26 3.27 13.86
CA PHE A 102 8.05 2.10 14.21
C PHE A 102 9.54 2.43 14.28
N SER A 103 10.28 1.62 15.02
CA SER A 103 11.75 1.71 15.11
C SER A 103 12.38 1.45 13.74
N SER A 104 13.43 2.19 13.44
CA SER A 104 14.30 1.90 12.28
C SER A 104 15.21 0.69 12.50
N VAL A 105 15.23 0.13 13.70
CA VAL A 105 15.99 -1.09 14.01
C VAL A 105 15.02 -2.22 14.29
N ARG A 106 15.12 -3.26 13.47
CA ARG A 106 14.37 -4.52 13.66
C ARG A 106 15.07 -5.37 14.73
N ASP A 107 14.29 -6.14 15.45
CA ASP A 107 14.80 -7.15 16.39
C ASP A 107 15.37 -8.37 15.65
N LYS A 108 15.81 -9.39 16.41
CA LYS A 108 16.39 -10.62 15.86
C LYS A 108 15.46 -11.40 14.93
N ASN A 109 14.16 -11.17 15.00
CA ASN A 109 13.11 -11.82 14.20
C ASN A 109 12.63 -10.94 13.03
N GLY A 110 13.29 -9.82 12.73
CA GLY A 110 12.88 -8.91 11.65
C GLY A 110 11.70 -8.01 12.02
N VAL A 111 11.26 -7.99 13.28
CA VAL A 111 10.11 -7.24 13.77
C VAL A 111 10.53 -5.88 14.29
N ALA A 112 9.81 -4.83 13.85
CA ALA A 112 10.01 -3.48 14.36
C ALA A 112 9.09 -3.21 15.57
N LYS A 113 9.65 -2.63 16.63
CA LYS A 113 8.87 -2.18 17.77
C LYS A 113 8.14 -0.88 17.46
N ARG A 114 6.95 -0.72 17.99
CA ARG A 114 6.23 0.56 17.97
C ARG A 114 7.09 1.66 18.58
N SER A 115 7.10 2.82 17.94
CA SER A 115 7.87 4.00 18.30
C SER A 115 6.96 5.24 18.33
N LYS A 116 7.53 6.43 18.13
CA LYS A 116 6.78 7.69 18.03
C LYS A 116 5.76 7.64 16.90
N GLY A 117 4.66 8.39 17.01
CA GLY A 117 3.62 8.43 15.98
C GLY A 117 4.12 9.00 14.67
N TRP A 118 3.64 8.42 13.58
CA TRP A 118 3.80 8.92 12.21
C TRP A 118 2.41 9.23 11.62
N SER A 119 2.29 10.29 10.87
CA SER A 119 1.13 10.49 10.01
C SER A 119 1.51 10.00 8.62
N HIS A 120 1.36 8.69 8.36
CA HIS A 120 1.97 8.04 7.20
C HIS A 120 1.12 6.91 6.62
N ALA A 121 1.26 6.69 5.31
CA ALA A 121 0.67 5.57 4.60
C ALA A 121 1.74 4.55 4.22
N MET A 122 1.49 3.28 4.50
CA MET A 122 2.39 2.18 4.19
C MET A 122 1.61 1.03 3.55
N ALA A 123 2.31 0.20 2.77
CA ALA A 123 1.71 -1.00 2.21
C ALA A 123 1.92 -2.20 3.13
N TRP A 124 0.87 -3.00 3.36
CA TRP A 124 1.02 -4.34 3.92
C TRP A 124 1.05 -5.33 2.77
N ILE A 125 2.05 -6.19 2.73
CA ILE A 125 2.37 -7.01 1.56
C ILE A 125 2.40 -8.52 1.82
N ALA A 126 2.42 -8.95 3.08
CA ALA A 126 2.35 -10.35 3.48
C ALA A 126 1.87 -10.48 4.93
N CYS A 127 1.45 -11.69 5.31
CA CYS A 127 1.28 -12.12 6.69
C CYS A 127 2.02 -13.44 6.93
N ASP A 128 2.35 -13.71 8.18
CA ASP A 128 2.94 -14.96 8.65
C ASP A 128 2.11 -15.49 9.81
N ASP A 129 1.35 -16.54 9.53
CA ASP A 129 0.42 -17.21 10.46
C ASP A 129 1.07 -18.42 11.15
N SER A 130 2.35 -18.69 10.94
CA SER A 130 3.04 -19.84 11.54
C SER A 130 3.06 -19.81 13.07
N GLN A 131 2.89 -18.62 13.64
CA GLN A 131 2.98 -18.36 15.09
C GLN A 131 4.33 -18.74 15.74
N GLU A 132 5.35 -19.04 14.93
CA GLU A 132 6.70 -19.37 15.41
C GLU A 132 7.35 -18.21 16.17
N VAL A 133 6.95 -17.00 15.86
CA VAL A 133 7.48 -15.78 16.49
C VAL A 133 6.39 -15.10 17.28
N TYR A 134 6.62 -14.90 18.57
CA TYR A 134 5.69 -14.26 19.52
C TYR A 134 4.34 -14.97 19.70
N ASN A 135 4.14 -16.17 19.16
CA ASN A 135 2.88 -16.93 19.22
C ASN A 135 1.67 -16.10 18.75
N GLU A 136 1.86 -15.35 17.67
CA GLU A 136 0.83 -14.51 17.04
C GLU A 136 1.11 -14.31 15.55
N THR A 137 0.08 -13.91 14.79
CA THR A 137 0.24 -13.52 13.37
C THR A 137 1.10 -12.27 13.26
N LEU A 138 2.04 -12.26 12.31
CA LEU A 138 2.82 -11.09 11.95
C LEU A 138 2.39 -10.54 10.58
N PHE A 139 2.47 -9.23 10.41
CA PHE A 139 2.18 -8.56 9.14
C PHE A 139 3.41 -7.86 8.61
N LEU A 140 3.71 -8.08 7.32
CA LEU A 140 4.86 -7.45 6.66
C LEU A 140 4.45 -6.11 6.08
N VAL A 141 5.07 -5.06 6.59
CA VAL A 141 4.87 -3.68 6.18
C VAL A 141 6.01 -3.22 5.28
N GLN A 142 5.68 -2.70 4.10
CA GLN A 142 6.63 -2.05 3.20
C GLN A 142 6.50 -0.54 3.32
N ASN A 143 7.59 0.12 3.72
CA ASN A 143 7.69 1.58 3.76
C ASN A 143 8.27 2.12 2.44
N SER A 144 7.97 3.36 2.12
CA SER A 144 8.42 4.07 0.90
C SER A 144 9.72 4.87 1.05
N TRP A 145 10.44 4.71 2.18
CA TRP A 145 11.66 5.47 2.49
C TRP A 145 12.96 4.75 2.09
N GLY A 146 12.90 3.84 1.10
CA GLY A 146 14.07 3.09 0.66
C GLY A 146 14.64 2.20 1.77
N LYS A 147 15.96 2.10 1.87
CA LYS A 147 16.67 1.29 2.89
C LYS A 147 16.79 2.01 4.24
N TRP A 148 15.71 2.61 4.74
CA TRP A 148 15.70 3.45 5.93
C TRP A 148 15.95 2.70 7.25
N ASN A 149 15.74 1.39 7.27
CA ASN A 149 15.84 0.57 8.48
C ASN A 149 16.96 -0.47 8.39
N SER A 150 17.38 -0.96 9.55
CA SER A 150 18.48 -1.92 9.72
C SER A 150 18.08 -3.11 10.60
N GLY A 151 18.98 -4.05 10.80
CA GLY A 151 18.79 -5.26 11.58
C GLY A 151 18.40 -6.47 10.73
N PRO A 152 18.26 -7.66 11.34
CA PRO A 152 17.96 -8.91 10.66
C PRO A 152 16.72 -8.83 9.79
N LYS A 153 16.67 -9.65 8.75
CA LYS A 153 15.52 -9.86 7.89
C LYS A 153 14.94 -11.26 8.13
N ARG A 154 13.61 -11.39 8.03
CA ARG A 154 12.91 -12.66 8.14
C ARG A 154 12.19 -12.96 6.81
N LEU A 155 12.17 -14.24 6.40
CA LEU A 155 11.41 -14.73 5.24
C LEU A 155 11.67 -13.91 3.95
N GLY A 156 12.92 -13.52 3.70
CA GLY A 156 13.28 -12.80 2.49
C GLY A 156 12.67 -11.40 2.34
N GLN A 157 12.23 -10.77 3.44
CA GLN A 157 11.59 -9.46 3.40
C GLN A 157 12.40 -8.42 2.60
N PRO A 158 11.74 -7.56 1.81
CA PRO A 158 12.41 -6.54 1.00
C PRO A 158 13.16 -5.50 1.84
N ASP A 159 14.09 -4.77 1.22
CA ASP A 159 14.71 -3.60 1.83
C ASP A 159 13.65 -2.56 2.20
N GLY A 160 13.81 -1.94 3.36
CA GLY A 160 12.89 -0.92 3.87
C GLY A 160 11.58 -1.46 4.47
N SER A 161 11.37 -2.79 4.44
CA SER A 161 10.23 -3.43 5.09
C SER A 161 10.55 -3.89 6.50
N PHE A 162 9.50 -4.18 7.27
CA PHE A 162 9.58 -4.71 8.63
C PHE A 162 8.31 -5.46 8.98
N TRP A 163 8.45 -6.47 9.83
CA TRP A 163 7.32 -7.16 10.41
C TRP A 163 6.77 -6.37 11.60
N ILE A 164 5.46 -6.40 11.78
CA ILE A 164 4.75 -5.86 12.95
C ILE A 164 3.95 -6.96 13.62
N ARG A 165 3.72 -6.79 14.91
CA ARG A 165 2.91 -7.71 15.72
C ARG A 165 1.42 -7.47 15.47
N GLU A 166 0.62 -8.53 15.67
CA GLU A 166 -0.83 -8.46 15.50
C GLU A 166 -1.49 -7.36 16.34
N LYS A 167 -1.05 -7.16 17.59
CA LYS A 167 -1.55 -6.08 18.45
C LYS A 167 -1.37 -4.68 17.85
N ASP A 168 -0.23 -4.45 17.17
CA ASP A 168 0.04 -3.17 16.51
C ASP A 168 -0.78 -3.05 15.23
N ALA A 169 -0.93 -4.15 14.50
CA ALA A 169 -1.80 -4.25 13.33
C ALA A 169 -3.26 -3.90 13.68
N ARG A 170 -3.82 -4.49 14.74
CA ARG A 170 -5.18 -4.16 15.25
C ARG A 170 -5.32 -2.66 15.55
N GLY A 171 -4.33 -2.06 16.20
CA GLY A 171 -4.33 -0.63 16.49
C GLY A 171 -4.25 0.24 15.24
N MET A 172 -3.50 -0.16 14.21
CA MET A 172 -3.44 0.57 12.94
C MET A 172 -4.77 0.52 12.17
N LEU A 173 -5.45 -0.65 12.18
CA LEU A 173 -6.72 -0.85 11.47
C LEU A 173 -7.89 -0.14 12.16
N SER A 174 -7.86 0.04 13.48
CA SER A 174 -8.94 0.69 14.24
C SER A 174 -9.24 2.13 13.79
N GLY A 175 -8.27 2.80 13.16
CA GLY A 175 -8.44 4.13 12.57
C GLY A 175 -9.23 4.16 11.26
N GLY A 176 -9.61 3.00 10.68
CA GLY A 176 -10.39 2.91 9.44
C GLY A 176 -9.67 3.38 8.17
N GLY A 177 -8.35 3.56 8.24
CA GLY A 177 -7.53 4.04 7.13
C GLY A 177 -6.90 2.94 6.26
N ALA A 178 -7.40 1.70 6.31
CA ALA A 178 -6.88 0.57 5.56
C ALA A 178 -7.79 0.19 4.39
N TRP A 179 -7.20 0.00 3.20
CA TRP A 179 -7.91 -0.25 1.97
C TRP A 179 -7.22 -1.31 1.11
N VAL A 180 -8.03 -2.19 0.53
CA VAL A 180 -7.65 -3.14 -0.52
C VAL A 180 -8.22 -2.67 -1.85
N PHE A 181 -7.48 -2.93 -2.91
CA PHE A 181 -7.84 -2.57 -4.27
C PHE A 181 -7.79 -3.81 -5.16
N SER A 182 -8.84 -4.02 -5.95
CA SER A 182 -8.90 -5.12 -6.91
C SER A 182 -9.50 -4.66 -8.24
N ASP A 183 -9.40 -5.51 -9.25
CA ASP A 183 -10.00 -5.30 -10.57
C ASP A 183 -9.63 -3.95 -11.20
N VAL A 184 -8.35 -3.75 -11.42
CA VAL A 184 -7.84 -2.56 -12.12
C VAL A 184 -7.98 -2.73 -13.61
N ASP A 185 -8.73 -1.84 -14.27
CA ASP A 185 -8.89 -1.85 -15.73
C ASP A 185 -7.55 -1.74 -16.45
N GLY A 186 -7.37 -2.51 -17.53
CA GLY A 186 -6.15 -2.54 -18.32
C GLY A 186 -5.00 -3.35 -17.70
N PHE A 187 -5.23 -4.04 -16.58
CA PHE A 187 -4.31 -5.00 -16.00
C PHE A 187 -4.89 -6.41 -16.11
N PRO A 188 -4.05 -7.44 -16.31
CA PRO A 188 -4.53 -8.82 -16.35
C PRO A 188 -5.21 -9.17 -15.03
N ALA A 189 -6.33 -9.88 -15.13
CA ALA A 189 -6.99 -10.44 -13.95
C ALA A 189 -6.01 -11.33 -13.20
N ARG A 190 -5.99 -11.21 -11.89
CA ARG A 190 -5.16 -12.06 -11.04
C ARG A 190 -5.73 -13.47 -11.04
N LYS A 191 -4.93 -14.46 -11.43
CA LYS A 191 -5.28 -15.86 -11.20
C LYS A 191 -5.07 -16.16 -9.72
N ILE A 192 -6.15 -16.48 -9.05
CA ILE A 192 -6.09 -17.08 -7.71
C ILE A 192 -5.99 -18.58 -7.95
N GLU A 193 -4.84 -19.17 -7.68
CA GLU A 193 -4.68 -20.61 -7.66
C GLU A 193 -5.12 -21.11 -6.28
N TRP A 194 -6.27 -21.75 -6.24
CA TRP A 194 -6.71 -22.50 -5.08
C TRP A 194 -6.02 -23.85 -5.13
N THR A 195 -4.94 -24.04 -4.45
CA THR A 195 -4.45 -25.37 -4.12
C THR A 195 -5.25 -25.84 -2.90
N ILE A 196 -6.26 -26.64 -3.15
CA ILE A 196 -6.81 -27.51 -2.10
C ILE A 196 -5.80 -28.66 -2.02
N ASP A 197 -4.89 -28.59 -1.05
CA ASP A 197 -4.16 -29.79 -0.67
C ASP A 197 -5.19 -30.75 -0.11
N GLU A 198 -5.48 -31.80 -0.88
CA GLU A 198 -6.29 -32.91 -0.43
C GLU A 198 -5.55 -33.56 0.75
N VAL A 199 -5.94 -33.18 1.95
CA VAL A 199 -5.60 -33.93 3.16
C VAL A 199 -6.56 -35.07 3.25
N PHE A 200 -6.16 -36.22 2.70
CA PHE A 200 -6.73 -37.56 3.00
C PHE A 200 -5.69 -38.38 3.73
#